data_421f1326693778cf2505ea59a516b99d
#
_entry.id   421f1326693778cf2505ea59a516b99d
#
_cell.length_a   1.000
_cell.length_b   1.000
_cell.length_c   1.000
_cell.angle_alpha   90.00
_cell.angle_beta   90.00
_cell.angle_gamma   90.00
#
_symmetry.space_group_name_H-M   'P 1'
#
loop_
_entity.id
_entity.type
_entity.pdbx_description
1 polymer ?
#
loop_
_entity_poly.entity_id
_entity_poly.type
_entity_poly.pdbx_seq_one_letter_code
_entity_poly.pdbx_strand_id
1 'polypeptide(L)'
;MRFFFFITLIILTFGCIQDKKIPKDVLPQNEMRKIMWDLIRADAYVSAFVMKDSTKDQKTESAILYEKIFDIHSTTRETFKKSLAFYESRPDLFKAISDSLRIDERKGSEYQEVKKSEIDTTYRKMKLNKKLIGKKP
;
A
#
# COMPACT_ATOMS: atom_id res chain seq x y z
N MET A 1 52.92 22.13 -0.67
CA MET A 1 51.50 22.57 -0.50
C MET A 1 50.57 22.03 -1.59
N ARG A 2 50.94 21.98 -2.86
CA ARG A 2 50.06 21.48 -3.95
C ARG A 2 49.77 19.97 -3.84
N PHE A 3 50.65 19.15 -3.33
CA PHE A 3 50.45 17.71 -3.11
C PHE A 3 49.43 17.42 -1.97
N PHE A 4 49.44 18.23 -0.93
CA PHE A 4 48.48 18.09 0.16
C PHE A 4 47.02 18.37 -0.28
N PHE A 5 46.84 19.31 -1.20
CA PHE A 5 45.53 19.64 -1.77
C PHE A 5 44.93 18.47 -2.58
N PHE A 6 45.76 17.75 -3.33
CA PHE A 6 45.33 16.58 -4.10
C PHE A 6 44.98 15.38 -3.22
N ILE A 7 45.72 15.16 -2.12
CA ILE A 7 45.42 14.10 -1.17
C ILE A 7 44.11 14.39 -0.44
N THR A 8 43.84 15.63 -0.05
CA THR A 8 42.57 16.03 0.60
C THR A 8 41.37 15.87 -0.33
N LEU A 9 41.52 16.16 -1.62
CA LEU A 9 40.46 16.02 -2.62
C LEU A 9 40.11 14.56 -2.89
N ILE A 10 41.06 13.64 -2.84
CA ILE A 10 40.86 12.19 -3.04
C ILE A 10 40.11 11.57 -1.85
N ILE A 11 40.29 12.04 -0.62
CA ILE A 11 39.61 11.55 0.58
C ILE A 11 38.13 11.91 0.57
N LEU A 12 37.72 12.99 -0.08
CA LEU A 12 36.33 13.45 -0.18
C LEU A 12 35.49 12.61 -1.18
N THR A 13 36.11 11.78 -2.02
CA THR A 13 35.41 10.98 -3.03
C THR A 13 35.03 9.58 -2.55
N PHE A 14 35.40 9.16 -1.33
CA PHE A 14 34.84 7.95 -0.71
C PHE A 14 33.39 8.20 -0.26
N GLY A 15 32.55 8.56 -1.24
CA GLY A 15 31.10 8.62 -1.07
C GLY A 15 30.59 7.24 -0.65
N CYS A 16 29.81 7.19 0.42
CA CYS A 16 29.12 6.03 0.95
C CYS A 16 28.56 5.16 -0.17
N ILE A 17 29.17 4.01 -0.43
CA ILE A 17 28.51 2.90 -1.09
C ILE A 17 27.48 2.40 -0.08
N GLN A 18 26.27 2.91 -0.21
CA GLN A 18 25.16 2.52 0.64
C GLN A 18 24.84 1.06 0.34
N ASP A 19 25.26 0.19 1.23
CA ASP A 19 25.02 -1.26 1.12
C ASP A 19 23.49 -1.50 1.02
N LYS A 20 23.02 -2.04 -0.11
CA LYS A 20 21.58 -2.31 -0.34
C LYS A 20 21.06 -3.46 0.53
N LYS A 21 21.86 -3.95 1.45
CA LYS A 21 21.52 -5.07 2.30
C LYS A 21 20.46 -4.70 3.33
N ILE A 22 19.32 -5.37 3.23
CA ILE A 22 18.24 -5.23 4.22
C ILE A 22 18.64 -6.09 5.44
N PRO A 23 18.63 -5.52 6.67
CA PRO A 23 18.90 -6.27 7.89
C PRO A 23 17.89 -7.42 8.07
N LYS A 24 18.31 -8.50 8.74
CA LYS A 24 17.46 -9.70 8.94
C LYS A 24 16.24 -9.44 9.84
N ASP A 25 16.30 -8.42 10.65
CA ASP A 25 15.27 -7.98 11.59
C ASP A 25 14.36 -6.87 11.02
N VAL A 26 14.49 -6.62 9.71
CA VAL A 26 13.66 -5.70 8.93
C VAL A 26 12.89 -6.51 7.89
N LEU A 27 11.63 -6.22 7.71
CA LEU A 27 10.77 -6.85 6.71
C LEU A 27 11.34 -6.66 5.30
N PRO A 28 11.38 -7.70 4.46
CA PRO A 28 11.76 -7.57 3.06
C PRO A 28 10.82 -6.61 2.32
N GLN A 29 11.33 -5.91 1.28
CA GLN A 29 10.54 -4.92 0.53
C GLN A 29 9.19 -5.43 0.06
N ASN A 30 9.12 -6.68 -0.41
CA ASN A 30 7.88 -7.27 -0.90
C ASN A 30 6.85 -7.47 0.23
N GLU A 31 7.29 -7.92 1.41
CA GLU A 31 6.41 -8.06 2.57
C GLU A 31 5.98 -6.68 3.10
N MET A 32 6.92 -5.74 3.22
CA MET A 32 6.62 -4.38 3.61
C MET A 32 5.57 -3.75 2.69
N ARG A 33 5.69 -3.92 1.37
CA ARG A 33 4.72 -3.46 0.38
C ARG A 33 3.32 -4.05 0.60
N LYS A 34 3.22 -5.37 0.81
CA LYS A 34 1.93 -6.05 1.03
C LYS A 34 1.24 -5.52 2.28
N ILE A 35 1.97 -5.42 3.39
CA ILE A 35 1.44 -4.91 4.64
C ILE A 35 0.98 -3.46 4.49
N MET A 36 1.80 -2.60 3.89
CA MET A 36 1.43 -1.20 3.62
C MET A 36 0.18 -1.09 2.75
N TRP A 37 0.05 -1.95 1.73
CA TRP A 37 -1.14 -1.98 0.89
C TRP A 37 -2.41 -2.31 1.67
N ASP A 38 -2.34 -3.33 2.54
CA ASP A 38 -3.50 -3.72 3.35
C ASP A 38 -3.84 -2.67 4.42
N LEU A 39 -2.84 -2.00 5.00
CA LEU A 39 -3.06 -0.88 5.93
C LEU A 39 -3.75 0.31 5.22
N ILE A 40 -3.32 0.68 4.01
CA ILE A 40 -3.97 1.74 3.21
C ILE A 40 -5.44 1.39 2.93
N ARG A 41 -5.72 0.13 2.60
CA ARG A 41 -7.11 -0.33 2.37
C ARG A 41 -7.94 -0.32 3.64
N ALA A 42 -7.35 -0.67 4.79
CA ALA A 42 -8.03 -0.58 6.08
C ALA A 42 -8.38 0.88 6.43
N ASP A 43 -7.47 1.82 6.18
CA ASP A 43 -7.74 3.25 6.39
C ASP A 43 -8.83 3.78 5.47
N ALA A 44 -8.82 3.37 4.21
CA ALA A 44 -9.87 3.71 3.25
C ALA A 44 -11.23 3.15 3.70
N TYR A 45 -11.28 1.91 4.23
CA TYR A 45 -12.49 1.33 4.80
C TYR A 45 -13.00 2.11 6.02
N VAL A 46 -12.12 2.41 6.97
CA VAL A 46 -12.48 3.19 8.17
C VAL A 46 -13.03 4.56 7.77
N SER A 47 -12.37 5.25 6.84
CA SER A 47 -12.81 6.56 6.34
C SER A 47 -14.15 6.51 5.63
N ALA A 48 -14.41 5.46 4.85
CA ALA A 48 -15.63 5.35 4.07
C ALA A 48 -16.86 4.91 4.89
N PHE A 49 -16.66 4.06 5.89
CA PHE A 49 -17.75 3.37 6.57
C PHE A 49 -17.81 3.64 8.07
N VAL A 50 -16.68 3.64 8.78
CA VAL A 50 -16.64 3.80 10.24
C VAL A 50 -16.88 5.24 10.64
N MET A 51 -16.28 6.21 9.94
CA MET A 51 -16.47 7.64 10.24
C MET A 51 -17.91 8.12 10.08
N LYS A 52 -18.75 7.40 9.36
CA LYS A 52 -20.18 7.74 9.17
C LYS A 52 -21.07 7.16 10.28
N ASP A 53 -20.54 6.28 11.08
CA ASP A 53 -21.25 5.63 12.19
C ASP A 53 -20.80 6.25 13.50
N SER A 54 -21.61 7.16 14.05
CA SER A 54 -21.31 7.86 15.32
C SER A 54 -21.23 6.95 16.55
N THR A 55 -21.61 5.69 16.43
CA THR A 55 -21.53 4.69 17.52
C THR A 55 -20.15 4.02 17.61
N LYS A 56 -19.31 4.20 16.59
CA LYS A 56 -17.98 3.58 16.48
C LYS A 56 -16.86 4.55 16.74
N ASP A 57 -15.88 4.10 17.52
CA ASP A 57 -14.62 4.86 17.68
C ASP A 57 -13.63 4.50 16.58
N GLN A 58 -13.31 5.48 15.74
CA GLN A 58 -12.39 5.32 14.61
C GLN A 58 -11.03 4.76 15.02
N LYS A 59 -10.46 5.23 16.14
CA LYS A 59 -9.13 4.79 16.60
C LYS A 59 -9.15 3.32 16.99
N THR A 60 -10.18 2.91 17.71
CA THR A 60 -10.36 1.51 18.13
C THR A 60 -10.54 0.60 16.94
N GLU A 61 -11.40 0.96 15.97
CA GLU A 61 -11.64 0.16 14.77
C GLU A 61 -10.36 0.04 13.91
N SER A 62 -9.63 1.15 13.71
CA SER A 62 -8.35 1.11 13.00
C SER A 62 -7.33 0.21 13.72
N ALA A 63 -7.24 0.31 15.04
CA ALA A 63 -6.30 -0.51 15.82
C ALA A 63 -6.61 -2.01 15.67
N ILE A 64 -7.89 -2.41 15.73
CA ILE A 64 -8.33 -3.79 15.54
C ILE A 64 -7.99 -4.29 14.13
N LEU A 65 -8.23 -3.49 13.11
CA LEU A 65 -7.91 -3.85 11.72
C LEU A 65 -6.40 -4.00 11.52
N TYR A 66 -5.60 -3.14 12.11
CA TYR A 66 -4.14 -3.20 12.00
C TYR A 66 -3.58 -4.45 12.65
N GLU A 67 -4.04 -4.82 13.84
CA GLU A 67 -3.60 -6.06 14.49
C GLU A 67 -3.95 -7.28 13.62
N LYS A 68 -5.16 -7.34 13.06
CA LYS A 68 -5.54 -8.42 12.13
C LYS A 68 -4.63 -8.48 10.90
N ILE A 69 -4.23 -7.34 10.35
CA ILE A 69 -3.32 -7.29 9.21
C ILE A 69 -1.94 -7.82 9.61
N PHE A 70 -1.42 -7.41 10.77
CA PHE A 70 -0.13 -7.94 11.24
C PHE A 70 -0.18 -9.45 11.49
N ASP A 71 -1.27 -9.97 12.04
CA ASP A 71 -1.49 -11.41 12.22
C ASP A 71 -1.50 -12.17 10.88
N ILE A 72 -2.25 -11.67 9.88
CA ILE A 72 -2.31 -12.27 8.53
C ILE A 72 -0.92 -12.36 7.90
N HIS A 73 -0.09 -11.33 8.10
CA HIS A 73 1.27 -11.29 7.57
C HIS A 73 2.31 -11.92 8.50
N SER A 74 1.89 -12.58 9.58
CA SER A 74 2.77 -13.23 10.57
C SER A 74 3.88 -12.29 11.06
N THR A 75 3.52 -11.05 11.34
CA THR A 75 4.42 -9.99 11.83
C THR A 75 3.84 -9.29 13.05
N THR A 76 4.60 -8.39 13.63
CA THR A 76 4.15 -7.56 14.77
C THR A 76 4.19 -6.08 14.41
N ARG A 77 3.42 -5.29 15.16
CA ARG A 77 3.43 -3.83 15.05
C ARG A 77 4.84 -3.26 15.25
N GLU A 78 5.61 -3.81 16.15
CA GLU A 78 6.98 -3.39 16.46
C GLU A 78 7.92 -3.67 15.29
N THR A 79 7.84 -4.88 14.71
CA THR A 79 8.62 -5.26 13.54
C THR A 79 8.28 -4.37 12.35
N PHE A 80 7.00 -4.09 12.13
CA PHE A 80 6.55 -3.18 11.08
C PHE A 80 7.10 -1.76 11.29
N LYS A 81 6.96 -1.18 12.49
CA LYS A 81 7.46 0.16 12.80
C LYS A 81 8.97 0.27 12.60
N LYS A 82 9.72 -0.73 13.06
CA LYS A 82 11.17 -0.81 12.85
C LYS A 82 11.53 -0.83 11.37
N SER A 83 10.81 -1.65 10.62
CA SER A 83 11.01 -1.76 9.17
C SER A 83 10.67 -0.46 8.45
N LEU A 84 9.59 0.20 8.83
CA LEU A 84 9.19 1.49 8.27
C LEU A 84 10.27 2.53 8.50
N ALA A 85 10.77 2.67 9.74
CA ALA A 85 11.85 3.60 10.07
C ALA A 85 13.13 3.33 9.27
N PHE A 86 13.47 2.05 9.04
CA PHE A 86 14.58 1.67 8.18
C PHE A 86 14.37 2.14 6.74
N TYR A 87 13.19 1.90 6.16
CA TYR A 87 12.90 2.31 4.78
C TYR A 87 12.81 3.84 4.64
N GLU A 88 12.26 4.54 5.62
CA GLU A 88 12.23 6.01 5.64
C GLU A 88 13.64 6.62 5.66
N SER A 89 14.60 5.96 6.30
CA SER A 89 16.01 6.37 6.26
C SER A 89 16.72 6.06 4.93
N ARG A 90 16.07 5.32 4.03
CA ARG A 90 16.59 4.83 2.75
C ARG A 90 15.67 5.21 1.58
N PRO A 91 15.75 6.47 1.10
CA PRO A 91 14.83 6.99 0.06
C PRO A 91 14.83 6.17 -1.23
N ASP A 92 15.94 5.55 -1.59
CA ASP A 92 16.08 4.67 -2.76
C ASP A 92 15.21 3.42 -2.65
N LEU A 93 15.20 2.78 -1.47
CA LEU A 93 14.41 1.58 -1.20
C LEU A 93 12.94 1.92 -0.96
N PHE A 94 12.69 3.01 -0.23
CA PHE A 94 11.33 3.47 0.05
C PHE A 94 10.59 3.88 -1.23
N LYS A 95 11.29 4.54 -2.15
CA LYS A 95 10.74 4.89 -3.47
C LYS A 95 10.28 3.66 -4.25
N ALA A 96 11.06 2.57 -4.24
CA ALA A 96 10.68 1.33 -4.92
C ALA A 96 9.38 0.72 -4.35
N ILE A 97 9.22 0.75 -3.01
CA ILE A 97 7.98 0.32 -2.35
C ILE A 97 6.81 1.22 -2.77
N SER A 98 6.99 2.53 -2.68
CA SER A 98 5.94 3.53 -2.99
C SER A 98 5.48 3.46 -4.46
N ASP A 99 6.42 3.31 -5.39
CA ASP A 99 6.10 3.16 -6.81
C ASP A 99 5.28 1.87 -7.08
N SER A 100 5.61 0.79 -6.36
CA SER A 100 4.87 -0.47 -6.45
C SER A 100 3.45 -0.36 -5.89
N LEU A 101 3.26 0.37 -4.78
CA LEU A 101 1.93 0.64 -4.20
C LEU A 101 1.04 1.42 -5.17
N ARG A 102 1.57 2.40 -5.88
CA ARG A 102 0.83 3.16 -6.91
C ARG A 102 0.38 2.30 -8.09
N ILE A 103 1.13 1.25 -8.42
CA ILE A 103 0.74 0.29 -9.46
C ILE A 103 -0.41 -0.59 -8.95
N ASP A 104 -0.34 -1.06 -7.72
CA ASP A 104 -1.38 -1.86 -7.11
C ASP A 104 -2.70 -1.08 -6.96
N GLU A 105 -2.63 0.20 -6.59
CA GLU A 105 -3.79 1.10 -6.54
C GLU A 105 -4.47 1.24 -7.91
N ARG A 106 -3.69 1.47 -8.97
CA ARG A 106 -4.23 1.57 -10.34
C ARG A 106 -4.91 0.29 -10.81
N LYS A 107 -4.30 -0.86 -10.55
CA LYS A 107 -4.91 -2.17 -10.88
C LYS A 107 -6.19 -2.41 -10.10
N GLY A 108 -6.21 -2.00 -8.83
CA GLY A 108 -7.40 -2.09 -8.00
C GLY A 108 -8.56 -1.24 -8.52
N SER A 109 -8.29 0.00 -8.93
CA SER A 109 -9.30 0.90 -9.50
C SER A 109 -9.82 0.41 -10.86
N GLU A 110 -8.94 -0.04 -11.75
CA GLU A 110 -9.30 -0.61 -13.04
C GLU A 110 -10.22 -1.85 -12.89
N TYR A 111 -9.90 -2.75 -11.95
CA TYR A 111 -10.75 -3.90 -11.66
C TYR A 111 -12.14 -3.49 -11.16
N GLN A 112 -12.24 -2.45 -10.34
CA GLN A 112 -13.52 -1.94 -9.85
C GLN A 112 -14.37 -1.33 -10.97
N GLU A 113 -13.75 -0.60 -11.89
CA GLU A 113 -14.45 -0.02 -13.04
C GLU A 113 -14.99 -1.08 -13.99
N VAL A 114 -14.17 -2.10 -14.31
CA VAL A 114 -14.60 -3.24 -15.15
C VAL A 114 -15.77 -3.97 -14.51
N LYS A 115 -15.68 -4.32 -13.23
CA LYS A 115 -16.75 -4.98 -12.49
C LYS A 115 -18.04 -4.17 -12.45
N LYS A 116 -17.94 -2.85 -12.25
CA LYS A 116 -19.10 -1.94 -12.26
C LYS A 116 -19.76 -1.90 -13.63
N SER A 117 -18.98 -1.85 -14.71
CA SER A 117 -19.49 -1.83 -16.09
C SER A 117 -20.19 -3.15 -16.46
N GLU A 118 -19.67 -4.30 -16.02
CA GLU A 118 -20.29 -5.61 -16.23
C GLU A 118 -21.63 -5.73 -15.50
N ILE A 119 -21.70 -5.28 -14.27
CA ILE A 119 -22.93 -5.28 -13.47
C ILE A 119 -23.99 -4.40 -14.14
N ASP A 120 -23.62 -3.19 -14.59
CA ASP A 120 -24.55 -2.27 -15.24
C ASP A 120 -25.08 -2.84 -16.57
N THR A 121 -24.20 -3.47 -17.35
CA THR A 121 -24.58 -4.16 -18.59
C THR A 121 -25.55 -5.32 -18.33
N THR A 122 -25.30 -6.12 -17.33
CA THR A 122 -26.18 -7.24 -16.92
C THR A 122 -27.53 -6.73 -16.46
N TYR A 123 -27.56 -5.68 -15.65
CA TYR A 123 -28.79 -5.04 -15.18
C TYR A 123 -29.62 -4.49 -16.33
N ARG A 124 -28.99 -3.83 -17.30
CA ARG A 124 -29.67 -3.32 -18.52
C ARG A 124 -30.28 -4.46 -19.34
N LYS A 125 -29.55 -5.57 -19.55
CA LYS A 125 -30.06 -6.76 -20.24
C LYS A 125 -31.26 -7.38 -19.54
N MET A 126 -31.23 -7.53 -18.22
CA MET A 126 -32.35 -8.02 -17.42
C MET A 126 -33.58 -7.12 -17.54
N LYS A 127 -33.42 -5.80 -17.50
CA LYS A 127 -34.50 -4.81 -17.62
C LYS A 127 -35.13 -4.84 -19.00
N LEU A 128 -34.32 -5.02 -20.09
CA LEU A 128 -34.82 -5.18 -21.45
C LEU A 128 -35.66 -6.46 -21.60
N ASN A 129 -35.14 -7.60 -21.12
CA ASN A 129 -35.86 -8.87 -21.20
C ASN A 129 -37.18 -8.83 -20.44
N LYS A 130 -37.22 -8.21 -19.24
CA LYS A 130 -38.46 -8.03 -18.48
C LYS A 130 -39.50 -7.18 -19.24
N LYS A 131 -39.06 -6.17 -20.00
CA LYS A 131 -39.93 -5.33 -20.82
C LYS A 131 -40.48 -6.06 -22.05
N LEU A 132 -39.71 -7.01 -22.60
CA LEU A 132 -40.13 -7.83 -23.76
C LEU A 132 -41.11 -8.93 -23.31
N ILE A 133 -40.91 -9.55 -22.13
CA ILE A 133 -41.78 -10.61 -21.59
C ILE A 133 -43.11 -10.03 -21.09
N GLY A 134 -43.14 -8.76 -20.64
CA GLY A 134 -44.34 -8.08 -20.16
C GLY A 134 -45.28 -7.57 -21.26
N LYS A 135 -44.92 -7.69 -22.55
CA LYS A 135 -45.78 -7.43 -23.69
C LYS A 135 -46.26 -8.74 -24.32
N LYS A 136 -47.08 -9.53 -23.62
CA LYS A 136 -47.94 -10.50 -24.26
C LYS A 136 -49.29 -9.81 -24.54
N PRO A 137 -49.83 -10.02 -25.79
CA PRO A 137 -51.11 -9.50 -26.19
C PRO A 137 -52.26 -10.13 -25.38
#